data_28520677a955a167b0cb62a8532ecac5
#
_entry.id   28520677a955a167b0cb62a8532ecac5
#
_cell.length_a   1.000
_cell.length_b   1.000
_cell.length_c   1.000
_cell.angle_alpha   90.00
_cell.angle_beta   90.00
_cell.angle_gamma   90.00
#
_symmetry.space_group_name_H-M   'P 1'
#
loop_
_entity.id
_entity.type
_entity.pdbx_description
1 polymer ?
#
loop_
_entity_poly.entity_id
_entity_poly.type
_entity_poly.pdbx_seq_one_letter_code
_entity_poly.pdbx_strand_id
1 'polypeptide(L)'
;MATDTGHRDVHPSAVATNRQFYEGLWSATSIVSPERFNTWPLLSELAARATRRLEVGPGLRPRLPIAGTHFLDVSGGALARLRDYGGLPAQSDVSALPYRDATFDLVCAFDIVEHVEDDRQILRELRRVSRAGAAIVFSVPLDPRRWSAFDDLVGHVRRYQATELQDLIQAHDLILERSAIFGMEPRSRLLLQLAAWGMRHHPEKAMRWYNTVIMPLGLRLQRPLALAPGMIDVTGVGEILLVCRRAGGS
;
A
#
# COMPACT_ATOMS: atom_id res chain seq x y z
N MET A 1 -41.23 31.81 11.06
CA MET A 1 -40.80 30.42 10.85
C MET A 1 -39.74 30.43 9.80
N ALA A 2 -38.49 30.45 10.22
CA ALA A 2 -37.30 30.38 9.32
C ALA A 2 -36.85 28.94 9.34
N THR A 3 -36.86 28.30 8.19
CA THR A 3 -36.34 26.94 7.98
C THR A 3 -34.83 27.04 7.82
N ASP A 4 -34.13 26.64 8.86
CA ASP A 4 -32.68 26.43 8.86
C ASP A 4 -32.36 25.20 7.96
N THR A 5 -31.90 25.46 6.75
CA THR A 5 -31.32 24.43 5.87
C THR A 5 -29.85 24.26 6.23
N GLY A 6 -29.63 23.41 7.24
CA GLY A 6 -28.25 22.99 7.61
C GLY A 6 -27.51 22.44 6.40
N HIS A 7 -26.56 23.20 5.90
CA HIS A 7 -25.54 22.77 4.98
C HIS A 7 -24.70 21.72 5.71
N ARG A 8 -24.93 20.44 5.43
CA ARG A 8 -24.00 19.39 5.83
C ARG A 8 -22.77 19.53 4.92
N ASP A 9 -21.68 19.98 5.49
CA ASP A 9 -20.36 19.88 4.84
C ASP A 9 -20.14 18.40 4.52
N VAL A 10 -20.25 18.05 3.24
CA VAL A 10 -19.95 16.72 2.72
C VAL A 10 -18.44 16.61 2.71
N HIS A 11 -17.87 16.07 3.80
CA HIS A 11 -16.45 15.68 3.76
C HIS A 11 -16.24 14.68 2.62
N PRO A 12 -15.22 14.88 1.75
CA PRO A 12 -14.93 13.93 0.71
C PRO A 12 -14.64 12.57 1.35
N SER A 13 -15.12 11.48 0.70
CA SER A 13 -14.84 10.12 1.18
C SER A 13 -13.31 9.90 1.21
N ALA A 14 -12.84 9.02 2.11
CA ALA A 14 -11.41 8.68 2.20
C ALA A 14 -10.83 8.29 0.83
N VAL A 15 -11.60 7.56 0.02
CA VAL A 15 -11.24 7.18 -1.36
C VAL A 15 -11.07 8.41 -2.27
N ALA A 16 -11.92 9.42 -2.17
CA ALA A 16 -11.80 10.64 -2.98
C ALA A 16 -10.58 11.46 -2.58
N THR A 17 -10.31 11.60 -1.28
CA THR A 17 -9.11 12.27 -0.74
C THR A 17 -7.84 11.57 -1.19
N ASN A 18 -7.80 10.25 -1.06
CA ASN A 18 -6.70 9.40 -1.49
C ASN A 18 -6.45 9.55 -3.00
N ARG A 19 -7.48 9.42 -3.82
CA ARG A 19 -7.38 9.56 -5.28
C ARG A 19 -6.81 10.93 -5.67
N GLN A 20 -7.33 12.01 -5.15
CA GLN A 20 -6.86 13.37 -5.46
C GLN A 20 -5.39 13.57 -5.07
N PHE A 21 -4.98 13.08 -3.91
CA PHE A 21 -3.59 13.14 -3.44
C PHE A 21 -2.66 12.38 -4.41
N TYR A 22 -3.00 11.14 -4.75
CA TYR A 22 -2.14 10.31 -5.58
C TYR A 22 -2.14 10.72 -7.05
N GLU A 23 -3.24 11.21 -7.63
CA GLU A 23 -3.23 11.80 -8.98
C GLU A 23 -2.27 13.00 -9.06
N GLY A 24 -2.27 13.87 -8.04
CA GLY A 24 -1.29 14.96 -7.93
C GLY A 24 0.16 14.45 -7.81
N LEU A 25 0.37 13.42 -6.98
CA LEU A 25 1.69 12.81 -6.78
C LEU A 25 2.25 12.19 -8.06
N TRP A 26 1.39 11.53 -8.85
CA TRP A 26 1.79 10.81 -10.06
C TRP A 26 1.91 11.70 -11.31
N SER A 27 1.26 12.88 -11.34
CA SER A 27 1.26 13.77 -12.51
C SER A 27 2.65 14.25 -12.94
N ALA A 28 3.57 14.42 -11.99
CA ALA A 28 4.92 14.97 -12.19
C ALA A 28 6.05 13.97 -11.93
N THR A 29 5.76 12.66 -11.98
CA THR A 29 6.76 11.65 -11.61
C THR A 29 6.89 10.57 -12.69
N SER A 30 8.07 9.97 -12.82
CA SER A 30 8.31 8.77 -13.62
C SER A 30 8.15 7.51 -12.77
N ILE A 31 7.97 6.36 -13.44
CA ILE A 31 7.99 5.06 -12.77
C ILE A 31 9.31 4.87 -12.05
N VAL A 32 9.23 4.47 -10.78
CA VAL A 32 10.40 4.02 -10.02
C VAL A 32 10.58 2.53 -10.27
N SER A 33 11.74 2.15 -10.77
CA SER A 33 12.05 0.74 -11.04
C SER A 33 11.98 -0.11 -9.76
N PRO A 34 11.34 -1.30 -9.79
CA PRO A 34 11.17 -2.19 -8.65
C PRO A 34 12.50 -2.55 -7.95
N GLU A 35 13.58 -2.67 -8.72
CA GLU A 35 14.93 -3.02 -8.24
C GLU A 35 15.52 -2.00 -7.24
N ARG A 36 14.98 -0.79 -7.23
CA ARG A 36 15.41 0.29 -6.33
C ARG A 36 14.89 0.16 -4.91
N PHE A 37 13.90 -0.70 -4.68
CA PHE A 37 13.28 -0.88 -3.37
C PHE A 37 13.96 -2.00 -2.58
N ASN A 38 14.06 -1.83 -1.26
CA ASN A 38 14.60 -2.86 -0.37
C ASN A 38 13.75 -4.13 -0.33
N THR A 39 12.53 -4.09 -0.84
CA THR A 39 11.66 -5.25 -1.04
C THR A 39 12.08 -6.15 -2.20
N TRP A 40 12.93 -5.64 -3.11
CA TRP A 40 13.29 -6.35 -4.34
C TRP A 40 13.87 -7.75 -4.13
N PRO A 41 14.81 -8.00 -3.20
CA PRO A 41 15.34 -9.35 -3.00
C PRO A 41 14.23 -10.36 -2.64
N LEU A 42 13.29 -9.98 -1.78
CA LEU A 42 12.14 -10.82 -1.42
C LEU A 42 11.20 -11.01 -2.60
N LEU A 43 10.80 -9.91 -3.23
CA LEU A 43 9.73 -9.95 -4.24
C LEU A 43 10.20 -10.53 -5.56
N SER A 44 11.45 -10.35 -5.95
CA SER A 44 12.02 -11.02 -7.12
C SER A 44 12.09 -12.53 -6.93
N GLU A 45 12.45 -13.01 -5.73
CA GLU A 45 12.45 -14.44 -5.40
C GLU A 45 11.03 -15.03 -5.48
N LEU A 46 10.04 -14.39 -4.86
CA LEU A 46 8.65 -14.82 -4.90
C LEU A 46 8.09 -14.77 -6.33
N ALA A 47 8.39 -13.70 -7.06
CA ALA A 47 7.95 -13.52 -8.44
C ALA A 47 8.53 -14.55 -9.41
N ALA A 48 9.78 -15.00 -9.20
CA ALA A 48 10.41 -16.04 -10.01
C ALA A 48 9.71 -17.41 -9.88
N ARG A 49 9.01 -17.65 -8.76
CA ARG A 49 8.25 -18.88 -8.49
C ARG A 49 6.78 -18.76 -8.88
N ALA A 50 6.30 -17.54 -9.14
CA ALA A 50 4.90 -17.26 -9.44
C ALA A 50 4.65 -17.18 -10.94
N THR A 51 3.67 -17.90 -11.45
CA THR A 51 3.24 -17.82 -12.86
C THR A 51 2.30 -16.64 -13.10
N ARG A 52 1.47 -16.31 -12.13
CA ARG A 52 0.54 -15.16 -12.16
C ARG A 52 0.71 -14.28 -10.93
N ARG A 53 0.99 -13.01 -11.17
CA ARG A 53 1.28 -12.02 -10.15
C ARG A 53 0.30 -10.87 -10.22
N LEU A 54 -0.14 -10.38 -9.07
CA LEU A 54 -0.98 -9.19 -8.91
C LEU A 54 -0.32 -8.22 -7.93
N GLU A 55 -0.26 -6.96 -8.27
CA GLU A 55 0.02 -5.88 -7.34
C GLU A 55 -1.14 -4.89 -7.33
N VAL A 56 -1.64 -4.59 -6.14
CA VAL A 56 -2.78 -3.70 -5.91
C VAL A 56 -2.26 -2.36 -5.40
N GLY A 57 -2.71 -1.26 -6.02
CA GLY A 57 -2.34 0.10 -5.65
C GLY A 57 -0.87 0.46 -5.90
N PRO A 58 -0.22 0.03 -7.02
CA PRO A 58 1.20 0.31 -7.24
C PRO A 58 1.50 1.79 -7.47
N GLY A 59 0.54 2.57 -7.93
CA GLY A 59 0.79 3.91 -8.47
C GLY A 59 1.89 3.88 -9.52
N LEU A 60 2.90 4.75 -9.37
CA LEU A 60 4.14 4.73 -10.17
C LEU A 60 5.34 4.15 -9.41
N ARG A 61 5.09 3.34 -8.41
CA ARG A 61 6.11 2.71 -7.54
C ARG A 61 5.90 1.20 -7.43
N PRO A 62 5.79 0.48 -8.57
CA PRO A 62 5.60 -0.96 -8.53
C PRO A 62 6.75 -1.63 -7.76
N ARG A 63 6.44 -2.67 -7.02
CA ARG A 63 7.40 -3.47 -6.25
C ARG A 63 7.68 -4.80 -6.93
N LEU A 64 6.73 -5.30 -7.74
CA LEU A 64 6.90 -6.50 -8.55
C LEU A 64 7.56 -6.17 -9.91
N PRO A 65 8.22 -7.15 -10.57
CA PRO A 65 8.64 -7.02 -11.96
C PRO A 65 7.48 -6.56 -12.84
N ILE A 66 7.66 -5.49 -13.64
CA ILE A 66 6.52 -4.86 -14.34
C ILE A 66 5.99 -5.78 -15.43
N ALA A 67 6.86 -6.30 -16.29
CA ALA A 67 6.44 -7.13 -17.41
C ALA A 67 5.70 -8.40 -16.94
N GLY A 68 4.48 -8.60 -17.45
CA GLY A 68 3.63 -9.75 -17.15
C GLY A 68 3.01 -9.76 -15.75
N THR A 69 3.13 -8.69 -14.95
CA THR A 69 2.42 -8.52 -13.68
C THR A 69 1.10 -7.80 -13.92
N HIS A 70 0.02 -8.31 -13.32
CA HIS A 70 -1.26 -7.62 -13.26
C HIS A 70 -1.17 -6.48 -12.25
N PHE A 71 -1.56 -5.27 -12.64
CA PHE A 71 -1.61 -4.09 -11.77
C PHE A 71 -3.03 -3.60 -11.68
N LEU A 72 -3.51 -3.45 -10.45
CA LEU A 72 -4.83 -2.86 -10.20
C LEU A 72 -4.65 -1.54 -9.44
N ASP A 73 -5.27 -0.48 -9.94
CA ASP A 73 -5.24 0.85 -9.31
C ASP A 73 -6.51 1.62 -9.66
N VAL A 74 -6.84 2.63 -8.86
CA VAL A 74 -7.90 3.59 -9.18
C VAL A 74 -7.42 4.65 -10.18
N SER A 75 -6.10 4.86 -10.28
CA SER A 75 -5.46 5.83 -11.16
C SER A 75 -5.21 5.25 -12.56
N GLY A 76 -6.06 5.61 -13.52
CA GLY A 76 -5.88 5.23 -14.92
C GLY A 76 -4.57 5.74 -15.53
N GLY A 77 -4.08 6.91 -15.07
CA GLY A 77 -2.82 7.50 -15.52
C GLY A 77 -1.60 6.69 -15.13
N ALA A 78 -1.56 6.18 -13.89
CA ALA A 78 -0.49 5.30 -13.43
C ALA A 78 -0.50 3.96 -14.19
N LEU A 79 -1.69 3.39 -14.35
CA LEU A 79 -1.89 2.13 -15.07
C LEU A 79 -1.47 2.21 -16.55
N ALA A 80 -1.77 3.31 -17.23
CA ALA A 80 -1.35 3.53 -18.61
C ALA A 80 0.18 3.48 -18.75
N ARG A 81 0.91 4.11 -17.82
CA ARG A 81 2.36 4.08 -17.83
C ARG A 81 2.93 2.68 -17.54
N LEU A 82 2.34 1.95 -16.59
CA LEU A 82 2.76 0.56 -16.31
C LEU A 82 2.56 -0.36 -17.51
N ARG A 83 1.50 -0.15 -18.30
CA ARG A 83 1.25 -0.88 -19.55
C ARG A 83 2.38 -0.67 -20.57
N ASP A 84 2.94 0.54 -20.67
CA ASP A 84 4.04 0.85 -21.59
C ASP A 84 5.32 0.04 -21.29
N TYR A 85 5.44 -0.49 -20.07
CA TYR A 85 6.52 -1.38 -19.64
C TYR A 85 6.12 -2.86 -19.58
N GLY A 86 5.01 -3.24 -20.24
CA GLY A 86 4.54 -4.62 -20.30
C GLY A 86 3.71 -5.10 -19.11
N GLY A 87 3.26 -4.18 -18.26
CA GLY A 87 2.29 -4.48 -17.19
C GLY A 87 0.90 -4.75 -17.75
N LEU A 88 0.09 -5.51 -17.03
CA LEU A 88 -1.27 -5.89 -17.37
C LEU A 88 -2.26 -5.12 -16.48
N PRO A 89 -2.71 -3.91 -16.89
CA PRO A 89 -3.48 -3.02 -16.04
C PRO A 89 -4.95 -3.42 -15.95
N ALA A 90 -5.55 -3.21 -14.78
CA ALA A 90 -6.99 -3.21 -14.54
C ALA A 90 -7.34 -2.03 -13.64
N GLN A 91 -8.30 -1.20 -14.06
CA GLN A 91 -8.76 -0.08 -13.24
C GLN A 91 -9.99 -0.52 -12.44
N SER A 92 -9.85 -0.55 -11.11
CA SER A 92 -10.93 -0.92 -10.20
C SER A 92 -10.62 -0.44 -8.78
N ASP A 93 -11.63 -0.50 -7.93
CA ASP A 93 -11.48 -0.38 -6.48
C ASP A 93 -11.01 -1.72 -5.89
N VAL A 94 -10.20 -1.65 -4.82
CA VAL A 94 -9.64 -2.83 -4.16
C VAL A 94 -10.69 -3.65 -3.40
N SER A 95 -11.82 -3.06 -3.06
CA SER A 95 -12.93 -3.75 -2.37
C SER A 95 -13.66 -4.77 -3.25
N ALA A 96 -13.45 -4.72 -4.58
CA ALA A 96 -14.04 -5.64 -5.54
C ALA A 96 -13.08 -5.89 -6.72
N LEU A 97 -12.17 -6.84 -6.55
CA LEU A 97 -11.15 -7.14 -7.55
C LEU A 97 -11.77 -7.81 -8.78
N PRO A 98 -11.56 -7.31 -10.03
CA PRO A 98 -12.19 -7.82 -11.25
C PRO A 98 -11.51 -9.10 -11.76
N TYR A 99 -11.17 -9.99 -10.86
CA TYR A 99 -10.51 -11.25 -11.17
C TYR A 99 -11.29 -12.43 -10.60
N ARG A 100 -11.17 -13.59 -11.27
CA ARG A 100 -11.75 -14.85 -10.79
C ARG A 100 -11.03 -15.31 -9.53
N ASP A 101 -11.71 -16.14 -8.76
CA ASP A 101 -11.15 -16.82 -7.60
C ASP A 101 -9.92 -17.64 -7.98
N ALA A 102 -8.99 -17.77 -7.06
CA ALA A 102 -7.79 -18.60 -7.20
C ALA A 102 -7.02 -18.37 -8.52
N THR A 103 -6.81 -17.11 -8.90
CA THR A 103 -6.14 -16.73 -10.14
C THR A 103 -4.63 -16.57 -9.96
N PHE A 104 -4.17 -16.01 -8.83
CA PHE A 104 -2.80 -15.55 -8.64
C PHE A 104 -2.01 -16.43 -7.67
N ASP A 105 -0.71 -16.60 -7.97
CA ASP A 105 0.25 -17.30 -7.11
C ASP A 105 0.97 -16.35 -6.15
N LEU A 106 1.00 -15.05 -6.50
CA LEU A 106 1.57 -13.96 -5.71
C LEU A 106 0.66 -12.74 -5.80
N VAL A 107 0.25 -12.22 -4.65
CA VAL A 107 -0.54 -10.99 -4.53
C VAL A 107 0.16 -10.03 -3.58
N CYS A 108 0.33 -8.77 -4.01
CA CYS A 108 0.97 -7.72 -3.22
C CYS A 108 0.04 -6.52 -3.05
N ALA A 109 0.03 -5.92 -1.84
CA ALA A 109 -0.71 -4.71 -1.53
C ALA A 109 0.07 -3.88 -0.48
N PHE A 110 0.84 -2.88 -0.92
CA PHE A 110 1.67 -2.06 -0.02
C PHE A 110 0.95 -0.77 0.31
N ASP A 111 0.74 -0.52 1.60
CA ASP A 111 0.11 0.70 2.13
C ASP A 111 -1.26 0.96 1.47
N ILE A 112 -2.11 -0.06 1.46
CA ILE A 112 -3.45 -0.05 0.83
C ILE A 112 -4.56 -0.33 1.84
N VAL A 113 -4.36 -1.29 2.74
CA VAL A 113 -5.42 -1.82 3.61
C VAL A 113 -5.92 -0.75 4.58
N GLU A 114 -5.06 0.16 5.02
CA GLU A 114 -5.36 1.28 5.91
C GLU A 114 -6.20 2.41 5.27
N HIS A 115 -6.33 2.42 3.95
CA HIS A 115 -7.09 3.45 3.23
C HIS A 115 -8.59 3.12 3.09
N VAL A 116 -9.01 1.92 3.45
CA VAL A 116 -10.38 1.44 3.26
C VAL A 116 -11.07 1.19 4.60
N GLU A 117 -12.33 1.61 4.70
CA GLU A 117 -13.11 1.45 5.94
C GLU A 117 -13.38 -0.03 6.29
N ASP A 118 -13.66 -0.88 5.30
CA ASP A 118 -13.81 -2.34 5.48
C ASP A 118 -12.52 -3.07 5.07
N ASP A 119 -11.53 -3.10 5.95
CA ASP A 119 -10.28 -3.83 5.76
C ASP A 119 -10.49 -5.36 5.64
N ARG A 120 -11.55 -5.87 6.28
CA ARG A 120 -11.94 -7.28 6.15
C ARG A 120 -12.35 -7.62 4.72
N GLN A 121 -13.04 -6.70 4.04
CA GLN A 121 -13.43 -6.89 2.64
C GLN A 121 -12.19 -6.96 1.73
N ILE A 122 -11.19 -6.10 1.97
CA ILE A 122 -9.95 -6.16 1.19
C ILE A 122 -9.26 -7.50 1.39
N LEU A 123 -9.06 -7.95 2.63
CA LEU A 123 -8.41 -9.23 2.88
C LEU A 123 -9.20 -10.41 2.31
N ARG A 124 -10.55 -10.37 2.34
CA ARG A 124 -11.40 -11.35 1.64
C ARG A 124 -11.08 -11.38 0.14
N GLU A 125 -10.96 -10.22 -0.50
CA GLU A 125 -10.69 -10.12 -1.93
C GLU A 125 -9.27 -10.58 -2.28
N LEU A 126 -8.24 -10.12 -1.52
CA LEU A 126 -6.87 -10.59 -1.71
C LEU A 126 -6.78 -12.11 -1.57
N ARG A 127 -7.44 -12.67 -0.53
CA ARG A 127 -7.54 -14.13 -0.35
C ARG A 127 -8.29 -14.81 -1.48
N ARG A 128 -9.44 -14.28 -1.89
CA ARG A 128 -10.30 -14.86 -2.93
C ARG A 128 -9.54 -15.05 -4.24
N VAL A 129 -8.84 -13.99 -4.69
CA VAL A 129 -8.11 -14.03 -5.96
C VAL A 129 -6.82 -14.83 -5.90
N SER A 130 -6.28 -15.08 -4.71
CA SER A 130 -5.08 -15.89 -4.49
C SER A 130 -5.40 -17.40 -4.59
N ARG A 131 -4.51 -18.20 -5.12
CA ARG A 131 -4.60 -19.67 -5.10
C ARG A 131 -4.31 -20.23 -3.71
N ALA A 132 -4.73 -21.44 -3.44
CA ALA A 132 -4.28 -22.18 -2.25
C ALA A 132 -2.74 -22.27 -2.27
N GLY A 133 -2.10 -21.93 -1.15
CA GLY A 133 -0.65 -21.87 -1.04
C GLY A 133 0.00 -20.65 -1.68
N ALA A 134 -0.76 -19.70 -2.25
CA ALA A 134 -0.22 -18.46 -2.80
C ALA A 134 0.39 -17.57 -1.71
N ALA A 135 1.45 -16.84 -2.09
CA ALA A 135 1.99 -15.82 -1.22
C ALA A 135 1.17 -14.51 -1.33
N ILE A 136 0.85 -13.92 -0.18
CA ILE A 136 0.21 -12.61 -0.06
C ILE A 136 1.14 -11.73 0.76
N VAL A 137 1.66 -10.66 0.13
CA VAL A 137 2.60 -9.73 0.76
C VAL A 137 1.93 -8.36 0.87
N PHE A 138 1.85 -7.83 2.06
CA PHE A 138 1.27 -6.50 2.26
C PHE A 138 1.97 -5.74 3.39
N SER A 139 1.84 -4.42 3.38
CA SER A 139 2.31 -3.54 4.46
C SER A 139 1.17 -2.74 5.03
N VAL A 140 1.30 -2.37 6.31
CA VAL A 140 0.37 -1.50 7.01
C VAL A 140 1.09 -0.66 8.07
N PRO A 141 0.60 0.56 8.36
CA PRO A 141 1.09 1.38 9.45
C PRO A 141 0.65 0.81 10.80
N LEU A 142 1.56 0.84 11.77
CA LEU A 142 1.34 0.37 13.13
C LEU A 142 1.21 1.51 14.14
N ASP A 143 0.72 1.15 15.33
CA ASP A 143 0.59 1.98 16.53
C ASP A 143 -0.33 3.20 16.30
N PRO A 144 -1.63 3.08 16.65
CA PRO A 144 -2.60 4.17 16.55
C PRO A 144 -2.17 5.47 17.27
N ARG A 145 -1.31 5.38 18.31
CA ARG A 145 -0.77 6.55 19.02
C ARG A 145 0.23 7.36 18.17
N ARG A 146 0.69 6.81 17.06
CA ARG A 146 1.57 7.49 16.09
C ARG A 146 0.81 8.26 15.01
N TRP A 147 -0.52 8.31 15.10
CA TRP A 147 -1.35 9.08 14.17
C TRP A 147 -0.79 10.50 14.00
N SER A 148 -0.72 10.97 12.79
CA SER A 148 -0.10 12.24 12.44
C SER A 148 -0.89 12.98 11.36
N ALA A 149 -0.57 14.26 11.16
CA ALA A 149 -1.13 15.03 10.06
C ALA A 149 -0.80 14.47 8.66
N PHE A 150 0.16 13.56 8.57
CA PHE A 150 0.48 12.86 7.34
C PHE A 150 -0.57 11.77 7.05
N ASP A 151 -1.03 11.04 8.07
CA ASP A 151 -2.10 10.04 7.93
C ASP A 151 -3.38 10.68 7.38
N ASP A 152 -3.77 11.85 7.94
CA ASP A 152 -4.91 12.62 7.43
C ASP A 152 -4.71 13.06 5.98
N LEU A 153 -3.50 13.50 5.63
CA LEU A 153 -3.17 14.02 4.30
C LEU A 153 -3.27 12.95 3.21
N VAL A 154 -2.80 11.73 3.50
CA VAL A 154 -2.81 10.62 2.54
C VAL A 154 -4.13 9.84 2.57
N GLY A 155 -5.04 10.15 3.51
CA GLY A 155 -6.35 9.55 3.63
C GLY A 155 -6.32 8.18 4.30
N HIS A 156 -5.43 7.96 5.28
CA HIS A 156 -5.53 6.82 6.17
C HIS A 156 -6.81 6.89 6.99
N VAL A 157 -7.42 5.76 7.25
CA VAL A 157 -8.58 5.64 8.16
C VAL A 157 -8.20 4.92 9.45
N ARG A 158 -7.02 4.26 9.48
CA ARG A 158 -6.51 3.54 10.66
C ARG A 158 -5.01 3.33 10.63
N ARG A 159 -4.50 3.03 11.81
CA ARG A 159 -3.22 2.34 12.08
C ARG A 159 -3.52 1.12 12.94
N TYR A 160 -2.78 0.04 12.80
CA TYR A 160 -3.07 -1.24 13.43
C TYR A 160 -2.30 -1.44 14.73
N GLN A 161 -2.92 -2.11 15.70
CA GLN A 161 -2.19 -2.80 16.74
C GLN A 161 -1.77 -4.19 16.26
N ALA A 162 -0.63 -4.70 16.75
CA ALA A 162 -0.11 -5.98 16.29
C ALA A 162 -1.08 -7.14 16.55
N THR A 163 -1.78 -7.14 17.67
CA THR A 163 -2.78 -8.15 18.03
C THR A 163 -3.98 -8.12 17.10
N GLU A 164 -4.53 -6.92 16.83
CA GLU A 164 -5.64 -6.75 15.89
C GLU A 164 -5.27 -7.23 14.48
N LEU A 165 -4.03 -6.95 14.05
CA LEU A 165 -3.52 -7.37 12.75
C LEU A 165 -3.35 -8.89 12.66
N GLN A 166 -2.89 -9.55 13.74
CA GLN A 166 -2.80 -11.00 13.81
C GLN A 166 -4.19 -11.65 13.76
N ASP A 167 -5.15 -11.13 14.53
CA ASP A 167 -6.53 -11.61 14.51
C ASP A 167 -7.16 -11.44 13.14
N LEU A 168 -6.90 -10.31 12.47
CA LEU A 168 -7.39 -10.02 11.13
C LEU A 168 -6.83 -11.00 10.09
N ILE A 169 -5.53 -11.29 10.14
CA ILE A 169 -4.86 -12.28 9.28
C ILE A 169 -5.46 -13.66 9.49
N GLN A 170 -5.59 -14.10 10.75
CA GLN A 170 -6.11 -15.41 11.09
C GLN A 170 -7.59 -15.57 10.69
N ALA A 171 -8.41 -14.53 10.89
CA ALA A 171 -9.83 -14.53 10.51
C ALA A 171 -10.08 -14.70 9.00
N HIS A 172 -9.02 -14.52 8.18
CA HIS A 172 -9.08 -14.67 6.72
C HIS A 172 -8.34 -15.91 6.21
N ASP A 173 -8.08 -16.92 7.06
CA ASP A 173 -7.35 -18.14 6.70
C ASP A 173 -5.99 -17.84 6.04
N LEU A 174 -5.30 -16.81 6.52
CA LEU A 174 -3.95 -16.47 6.12
C LEU A 174 -2.98 -16.93 7.21
N ILE A 175 -1.87 -17.53 6.81
CA ILE A 175 -0.81 -17.96 7.70
C ILE A 175 0.32 -16.94 7.60
N LEU A 176 0.60 -16.21 8.67
CA LEU A 176 1.74 -15.30 8.73
C LEU A 176 3.04 -16.12 8.79
N GLU A 177 3.81 -16.11 7.71
CA GLU A 177 5.09 -16.82 7.62
C GLU A 177 6.26 -15.98 8.13
N ARG A 178 6.33 -14.72 7.68
CA ARG A 178 7.44 -13.81 8.01
C ARG A 178 6.93 -12.39 8.11
N SER A 179 7.67 -11.57 8.87
CA SER A 179 7.45 -10.12 8.88
C SER A 179 8.78 -9.37 8.99
N ALA A 180 8.75 -8.08 8.69
CA ALA A 180 9.90 -7.17 8.80
C ALA A 180 9.45 -5.76 9.13
N ILE A 181 10.32 -4.98 9.76
CA ILE A 181 10.13 -3.53 9.86
C ILE A 181 10.16 -2.96 8.43
N PHE A 182 9.18 -2.13 8.12
CA PHE A 182 9.00 -1.52 6.79
C PHE A 182 8.83 -0.01 6.91
N GLY A 183 8.80 0.66 5.75
CA GLY A 183 8.57 2.09 5.64
C GLY A 183 9.82 2.93 5.71
N MET A 184 9.63 4.20 5.35
CA MET A 184 10.66 5.24 5.32
C MET A 184 10.23 6.46 6.16
N GLU A 185 9.35 6.26 7.15
CA GLU A 185 8.90 7.38 7.98
C GLU A 185 10.09 8.08 8.66
N PRO A 186 10.18 9.42 8.54
CA PRO A 186 11.11 10.18 9.34
C PRO A 186 10.83 9.98 10.82
N ARG A 187 11.86 9.72 11.63
CA ARG A 187 11.71 9.61 13.10
C ARG A 187 11.32 10.94 13.77
N SER A 188 11.52 12.05 13.07
CA SER A 188 11.25 13.39 13.59
C SER A 188 9.79 13.80 13.30
N ARG A 189 9.00 13.95 14.37
CA ARG A 189 7.62 14.49 14.27
C ARG A 189 7.59 15.89 13.66
N LEU A 190 8.62 16.71 13.90
CA LEU A 190 8.72 18.04 13.32
C LEU A 190 8.86 17.99 11.80
N LEU A 191 9.69 17.07 11.27
CA LEU A 191 9.83 16.89 9.82
C LEU A 191 8.52 16.41 9.17
N LEU A 192 7.78 15.52 9.83
CA LEU A 192 6.45 15.09 9.35
C LEU A 192 5.45 16.24 9.33
N GLN A 193 5.43 17.08 10.38
CA GLN A 193 4.55 18.26 10.43
C GLN A 193 4.90 19.28 9.34
N LEU A 194 6.19 19.56 9.13
CA LEU A 194 6.65 20.47 8.06
C LEU A 194 6.32 19.93 6.68
N ALA A 195 6.48 18.61 6.44
CA ALA A 195 6.09 17.98 5.19
C ALA A 195 4.57 18.07 4.95
N ALA A 196 3.75 17.75 5.96
CA ALA A 196 2.30 17.88 5.88
C ALA A 196 1.85 19.33 5.66
N TRP A 197 2.48 20.30 6.33
CA TRP A 197 2.23 21.73 6.11
C TRP A 197 2.56 22.14 4.68
N GLY A 198 3.74 21.75 4.18
CA GLY A 198 4.15 22.03 2.80
C GLY A 198 3.19 21.44 1.76
N MET A 199 2.74 20.20 1.96
CA MET A 199 1.77 19.53 1.08
C MET A 199 0.39 20.21 1.09
N ARG A 200 -0.04 20.76 2.24
CA ARG A 200 -1.32 21.49 2.34
C ARG A 200 -1.29 22.88 1.70
N HIS A 201 -0.19 23.62 1.87
CA HIS A 201 -0.13 25.03 1.47
C HIS A 201 0.56 25.25 0.11
N HIS A 202 1.43 24.34 -0.30
CA HIS A 202 2.18 24.40 -1.55
C HIS A 202 2.28 23.01 -2.21
N PRO A 203 1.14 22.35 -2.54
CA PRO A 203 1.10 20.95 -2.95
C PRO A 203 2.03 20.65 -4.14
N GLU A 204 1.98 21.46 -5.21
CA GLU A 204 2.80 21.23 -6.41
C GLU A 204 4.31 21.29 -6.12
N LYS A 205 4.75 22.31 -5.33
CA LYS A 205 6.16 22.45 -4.98
C LYS A 205 6.60 21.32 -4.05
N ALA A 206 5.79 21.01 -3.04
CA ALA A 206 6.08 19.94 -2.08
C ALA A 206 6.12 18.58 -2.76
N MET A 207 5.16 18.27 -3.66
CA MET A 207 5.14 17.03 -4.46
C MET A 207 6.37 16.93 -5.37
N ARG A 208 6.74 18.01 -6.05
CA ARG A 208 7.95 18.03 -6.88
C ARG A 208 9.18 17.76 -6.06
N TRP A 209 9.33 18.45 -4.93
CA TRP A 209 10.48 18.28 -4.04
C TRP A 209 10.53 16.87 -3.44
N TYR A 210 9.38 16.34 -3.02
CA TYR A 210 9.27 14.97 -2.56
C TYR A 210 9.75 13.96 -3.62
N ASN A 211 9.29 14.09 -4.87
CA ASN A 211 9.63 13.17 -5.94
C ASN A 211 11.08 13.31 -6.45
N THR A 212 11.64 14.55 -6.43
CA THR A 212 12.98 14.81 -6.99
C THR A 212 14.11 14.71 -5.97
N VAL A 213 13.82 14.89 -4.68
CA VAL A 213 14.84 14.92 -3.62
C VAL A 213 14.57 13.86 -2.55
N ILE A 214 13.42 13.95 -1.87
CA ILE A 214 13.15 13.10 -0.68
C ILE A 214 13.09 11.64 -1.07
N MET A 215 12.31 11.29 -2.09
CA MET A 215 12.13 9.90 -2.51
C MET A 215 13.43 9.26 -3.03
N PRO A 216 14.20 9.89 -3.93
CA PRO A 216 15.50 9.35 -4.36
C PRO A 216 16.51 9.17 -3.22
N LEU A 217 16.53 10.12 -2.27
CA LEU A 217 17.38 10.03 -1.08
C LEU A 217 16.91 8.88 -0.17
N GLY A 218 15.60 8.79 0.09
CA GLY A 218 15.01 7.70 0.87
C GLY A 218 15.35 6.34 0.29
N LEU A 219 15.22 6.18 -1.04
CA LEU A 219 15.59 4.94 -1.74
C LEU A 219 17.06 4.56 -1.59
N ARG A 220 17.97 5.54 -1.50
CA ARG A 220 19.42 5.28 -1.27
C ARG A 220 19.74 4.92 0.18
N LEU A 221 18.93 5.42 1.11
CA LEU A 221 19.14 5.23 2.55
C LEU A 221 18.33 4.06 3.13
N GLN A 222 17.59 3.35 2.29
CA GLN A 222 16.83 2.16 2.73
C GLN A 222 17.76 1.12 3.34
N ARG A 223 17.33 0.57 4.46
CA ARG A 223 17.99 -0.61 5.05
C ARG A 223 17.45 -1.87 4.40
N PRO A 224 18.28 -2.92 4.25
CA PRO A 224 17.80 -4.23 3.84
C PRO A 224 16.66 -4.71 4.75
N LEU A 225 15.67 -5.41 4.20
CA LEU A 225 14.60 -6.00 5.01
C LEU A 225 15.16 -7.15 5.84
N ALA A 226 15.05 -7.05 7.17
CA ALA A 226 15.37 -8.11 8.11
C ALA A 226 14.11 -8.95 8.37
N LEU A 227 13.81 -9.89 7.48
CA LEU A 227 12.67 -10.79 7.61
C LEU A 227 12.92 -11.80 8.72
N ALA A 228 11.97 -11.92 9.65
CA ALA A 228 11.95 -12.93 10.69
C ALA A 228 10.67 -13.78 10.64
N PRO A 229 10.69 -15.03 11.13
CA PRO A 229 9.51 -15.89 11.19
C PRO A 229 8.38 -15.29 12.05
N GLY A 230 7.17 -15.40 11.58
CA GLY A 230 5.97 -14.91 12.27
C GLY A 230 5.95 -13.39 12.45
N MET A 231 5.35 -12.94 13.56
CA MET A 231 5.30 -11.51 13.93
C MET A 231 6.56 -11.12 14.69
N ILE A 232 7.27 -10.10 14.19
CA ILE A 232 8.44 -9.51 14.89
C ILE A 232 7.99 -8.73 16.14
N ASP A 233 8.95 -8.38 17.00
CA ASP A 233 8.71 -7.36 18.02
C ASP A 233 8.43 -6.01 17.33
N VAL A 234 7.25 -5.50 17.57
CA VAL A 234 6.76 -4.24 16.97
C VAL A 234 6.94 -3.03 17.89
N THR A 235 7.67 -3.16 19.00
CA THR A 235 7.94 -2.05 19.93
C THR A 235 8.64 -0.90 19.19
N GLY A 236 7.96 0.25 19.09
CA GLY A 236 8.48 1.42 18.40
C GLY A 236 8.49 1.35 16.87
N VAL A 237 7.89 0.31 16.28
CA VAL A 237 7.75 0.14 14.84
C VAL A 237 6.57 0.97 14.33
N GLY A 238 6.80 1.77 13.28
CA GLY A 238 5.75 2.63 12.66
C GLY A 238 5.01 1.95 11.52
N GLU A 239 5.64 0.97 10.87
CA GLU A 239 5.10 0.28 9.70
C GLU A 239 5.71 -1.12 9.60
N ILE A 240 4.91 -2.10 9.19
CA ILE A 240 5.31 -3.50 9.08
C ILE A 240 5.00 -4.05 7.70
N LEU A 241 5.91 -4.88 7.18
CA LEU A 241 5.67 -5.75 6.02
C LEU A 241 5.40 -7.16 6.52
N LEU A 242 4.38 -7.78 5.91
CA LEU A 242 3.90 -9.11 6.24
C LEU A 242 3.95 -9.99 5.01
N VAL A 243 4.48 -11.18 5.17
CA VAL A 243 4.48 -12.25 4.16
C VAL A 243 3.57 -13.35 4.68
N CYS A 244 2.41 -13.45 4.08
CA CYS A 244 1.40 -14.43 4.42
C CYS A 244 1.28 -15.48 3.33
N ARG A 245 0.77 -16.65 3.70
CA ARG A 245 0.36 -17.71 2.77
C ARG A 245 -1.13 -17.96 2.91
N ARG A 246 -1.84 -18.06 1.77
CA ARG A 246 -3.22 -18.55 1.80
C ARG A 246 -3.23 -20.01 2.23
N ALA A 247 -3.96 -20.32 3.32
CA ALA A 247 -4.14 -21.70 3.74
C ALA A 247 -4.75 -22.55 2.61
N GLY A 248 -4.28 -23.78 2.48
CA GLY A 248 -4.93 -24.77 1.60
C GLY A 248 -6.32 -25.04 2.14
N GLY A 249 -7.36 -24.99 1.32
CA GLY A 249 -8.65 -25.52 1.68
C GLY A 249 -8.52 -27.03 1.89
N SER A 250 -8.94 -27.51 3.05
CA SER A 250 -9.16 -28.93 3.32
C SER A 250 -10.32 -29.44 2.47
#